data_6a046a5751f5e4f2c2a5ef18e52eca22
#
_entry.id   6a046a5751f5e4f2c2a5ef18e52eca22
#
_cell.length_a   1.000
_cell.length_b   1.000
_cell.length_c   1.000
_cell.angle_alpha   90.00
_cell.angle_beta   90.00
_cell.angle_gamma   90.00
#
_symmetry.space_group_name_H-M   'P 1'
#
loop_
_entity.id
_entity.type
_entity.pdbx_description
1 polymer ?
#
loop_
_entity_poly.entity_id
_entity_poly.type
_entity_poly.pdbx_seq_one_letter_code
_entity_poly.pdbx_strand_id
1 'polypeptide(L)'
;IIYDKTMNIKNIDLFILSINILFFIYYSFQLLVFTDEFALRNIGSFNHAIAGLSEILGIIFLSLSIGLIIILYKGIENQLPLFITILLIQLIISLNFWRYILTNSPGESDLFTISINALIFSFCSLLTILFIFNNKKYL
;
A
#
# COMPACT_ATOMS: atom_id res chain seq x y z
N ILE A 1 15.18 4.59 34.08
CA ILE A 1 16.26 4.49 33.06
C ILE A 1 15.58 4.23 31.77
N ILE A 2 15.33 5.32 31.02
CA ILE A 2 14.77 5.25 29.67
C ILE A 2 15.97 4.87 28.79
N TYR A 3 15.95 3.63 28.30
CA TYR A 3 16.89 3.20 27.27
C TYR A 3 16.59 4.00 26.01
N ASP A 4 17.42 4.97 25.74
CA ASP A 4 17.47 5.69 24.47
C ASP A 4 18.08 4.75 23.40
N LYS A 5 17.30 3.76 22.99
CA LYS A 5 17.61 2.88 21.88
C LYS A 5 16.86 3.38 20.65
N THR A 6 17.14 4.63 20.27
CA THR A 6 16.82 5.08 18.93
C THR A 6 17.65 4.23 17.96
N MET A 7 17.04 3.13 17.48
CA MET A 7 17.64 2.39 16.39
C MET A 7 17.86 3.37 15.26
N ASN A 8 19.12 3.49 14.85
CA ASN A 8 19.54 4.35 13.76
C ASN A 8 19.02 3.69 12.47
N ILE A 9 17.73 3.90 12.16
CA ILE A 9 17.14 3.47 10.89
C ILE A 9 17.97 4.15 9.80
N LYS A 10 18.53 3.36 8.89
CA LYS A 10 19.31 3.91 7.78
C LYS A 10 18.44 4.86 6.97
N ASN A 11 19.01 5.94 6.46
CA ASN A 11 18.26 6.93 5.67
C ASN A 11 17.47 6.31 4.52
N ILE A 12 18.00 5.25 3.90
CA ILE A 12 17.32 4.54 2.82
C ILE A 12 16.07 3.79 3.33
N ASP A 13 16.14 3.18 4.50
CA ASP A 13 15.02 2.45 5.07
C ASP A 13 13.92 3.41 5.55
N LEU A 14 14.31 4.56 6.09
CA LEU A 14 13.40 5.65 6.41
C LEU A 14 12.68 6.17 5.15
N PHE A 15 13.41 6.32 4.05
CA PHE A 15 12.85 6.74 2.77
C PHE A 15 11.83 5.71 2.24
N ILE A 16 12.19 4.42 2.25
CA ILE A 16 11.28 3.35 1.82
C ILE A 16 10.00 3.31 2.68
N LEU A 17 10.16 3.44 4.00
CA LEU A 17 9.03 3.45 4.91
C LEU A 17 8.12 4.66 4.66
N SER A 18 8.68 5.83 4.42
CA SER A 18 7.94 7.04 4.09
C SER A 18 7.15 6.89 2.77
N ILE A 19 7.74 6.28 1.74
CA ILE A 19 7.02 6.00 0.49
C ILE A 19 5.83 5.06 0.73
N ASN A 20 6.01 4.01 1.53
CA ASN A 20 4.91 3.10 1.85
C ASN A 20 3.78 3.79 2.64
N ILE A 21 4.11 4.68 3.58
CA ILE A 21 3.12 5.49 4.30
C ILE A 21 2.36 6.38 3.32
N LEU A 22 3.05 7.13 2.47
CA LEU A 22 2.43 8.01 1.47
C LEU A 22 1.56 7.23 0.48
N PHE A 23 2.01 6.05 0.06
CA PHE A 23 1.25 5.15 -0.79
C PHE A 23 -0.11 4.78 -0.17
N PHE A 24 -0.13 4.31 1.08
CA PHE A 24 -1.36 3.94 1.76
C PHE A 24 -2.25 5.15 2.07
N ILE A 25 -1.68 6.29 2.44
CA ILE A 25 -2.43 7.55 2.63
C ILE A 25 -3.08 7.98 1.32
N TYR A 26 -2.35 7.94 0.21
CA TYR A 26 -2.87 8.32 -1.11
C TYR A 26 -4.08 7.47 -1.50
N TYR A 27 -3.96 6.14 -1.47
CA TYR A 27 -5.07 5.26 -1.82
C TYR A 27 -6.23 5.35 -0.82
N SER A 28 -5.95 5.48 0.47
CA SER A 28 -6.97 5.72 1.49
C SER A 28 -7.76 6.99 1.19
N PHE A 29 -7.08 8.07 0.85
CA PHE A 29 -7.73 9.34 0.53
C PHE A 29 -8.59 9.25 -0.73
N GLN A 30 -8.09 8.58 -1.78
CA GLN A 30 -8.86 8.31 -3.00
C GLN A 30 -10.13 7.50 -2.71
N LEU A 31 -10.03 6.48 -1.87
CA LEU A 31 -11.13 5.57 -1.57
C LEU A 31 -12.15 6.13 -0.58
N LEU A 32 -11.77 7.06 0.31
CA LEU A 32 -12.64 7.62 1.36
C LEU A 32 -13.23 8.98 0.97
N VAL A 33 -12.46 9.81 0.25
CA VAL A 33 -12.87 11.19 -0.05
C VAL A 33 -13.35 11.32 -1.50
N PHE A 34 -12.67 10.67 -2.44
CA PHE A 34 -13.00 10.68 -3.86
C PHE A 34 -13.56 9.34 -4.33
N THR A 35 -14.38 8.72 -3.50
CA THR A 35 -14.89 7.34 -3.70
C THR A 35 -15.61 7.17 -5.04
N ASP A 36 -16.47 8.10 -5.42
CA ASP A 36 -17.22 8.09 -6.67
C ASP A 36 -16.32 8.29 -7.89
N GLU A 37 -15.43 9.27 -7.85
CA GLU A 37 -14.48 9.54 -8.93
C GLU A 37 -13.50 8.38 -9.11
N PHE A 38 -13.01 7.83 -8.00
CA PHE A 38 -12.12 6.68 -8.03
C PHE A 38 -12.82 5.44 -8.60
N ALA A 39 -14.05 5.15 -8.19
CA ALA A 39 -14.84 4.03 -8.68
C ALA A 39 -15.16 4.17 -10.18
N LEU A 40 -15.61 5.33 -10.61
CA LEU A 40 -15.89 5.58 -12.03
C LEU A 40 -14.64 5.42 -12.91
N ARG A 41 -13.49 5.88 -12.45
CA ARG A 41 -12.22 5.78 -13.18
C ARG A 41 -11.61 4.38 -13.19
N ASN A 42 -11.68 3.65 -12.07
CA ASN A 42 -10.98 2.38 -11.90
C ASN A 42 -11.88 1.14 -12.07
N ILE A 43 -13.19 1.30 -11.94
CA ILE A 43 -14.19 0.21 -12.02
C ILE A 43 -15.15 0.45 -13.19
N GLY A 44 -15.30 1.71 -13.63
CA GLY A 44 -16.21 2.10 -14.71
C GLY A 44 -17.66 2.25 -14.27
N SER A 45 -17.99 1.96 -13.01
CA SER A 45 -19.34 2.08 -12.46
C SER A 45 -19.31 2.55 -11.01
N PHE A 46 -20.41 3.16 -10.57
CA PHE A 46 -20.59 3.59 -9.20
C PHE A 46 -22.00 3.24 -8.72
N ASN A 47 -22.06 2.54 -7.60
CA ASN A 47 -23.30 2.25 -6.89
C ASN A 47 -23.03 2.14 -5.39
N HIS A 48 -24.08 2.00 -4.60
CA HIS A 48 -23.97 1.98 -3.14
C HIS A 48 -23.10 0.83 -2.58
N ALA A 49 -23.12 -0.34 -3.25
CA ALA A 49 -22.27 -1.45 -2.86
C ALA A 49 -20.80 -1.20 -3.15
N ILE A 50 -20.48 -0.63 -4.31
CA ILE A 50 -19.12 -0.24 -4.69
C ILE A 50 -18.59 0.85 -3.74
N ALA A 51 -19.43 1.85 -3.42
CA ALA A 51 -19.07 2.88 -2.45
C ALA A 51 -18.69 2.27 -1.09
N GLY A 52 -19.54 1.42 -0.53
CA GLY A 52 -19.29 0.80 0.77
C GLY A 52 -18.03 -0.08 0.79
N LEU A 53 -17.79 -0.86 -0.26
CA LEU A 53 -16.56 -1.68 -0.37
C LEU A 53 -15.32 -0.81 -0.52
N SER A 54 -15.38 0.27 -1.28
CA SER A 54 -14.28 1.22 -1.44
C SER A 54 -13.93 1.89 -0.12
N GLU A 55 -14.93 2.33 0.63
CA GLU A 55 -14.73 2.94 1.95
C GLU A 55 -14.10 1.96 2.95
N ILE A 56 -14.55 0.71 3.00
CA ILE A 56 -13.95 -0.33 3.85
C ILE A 56 -12.48 -0.53 3.49
N LEU A 57 -12.16 -0.64 2.21
CA LEU A 57 -10.78 -0.77 1.75
C LEU A 57 -9.95 0.48 2.09
N GLY A 58 -10.53 1.67 1.96
CA GLY A 58 -9.91 2.93 2.35
C GLY A 58 -9.58 2.99 3.84
N ILE A 59 -10.47 2.50 4.70
CA ILE A 59 -10.23 2.40 6.15
C ILE A 59 -9.09 1.43 6.45
N ILE A 60 -9.01 0.29 5.76
CA ILE A 60 -7.92 -0.68 5.92
C ILE A 60 -6.58 -0.02 5.55
N PHE A 61 -6.51 0.67 4.43
CA PHE A 61 -5.27 1.35 4.01
C PHE A 61 -4.88 2.49 4.96
N LEU A 62 -5.85 3.24 5.48
CA LEU A 62 -5.59 4.26 6.50
C LEU A 62 -5.01 3.63 7.77
N SER A 63 -5.57 2.52 8.21
CA SER A 63 -5.09 1.80 9.39
C SER A 63 -3.66 1.28 9.23
N LEU A 64 -3.32 0.77 8.04
CA LEU A 64 -1.95 0.35 7.72
C LEU A 64 -0.99 1.54 7.72
N SER A 65 -1.37 2.69 7.17
CA SER A 65 -0.53 3.89 7.19
C SER A 65 -0.27 4.37 8.62
N ILE A 66 -1.29 4.38 9.48
CA ILE A 66 -1.15 4.72 10.90
C ILE A 66 -0.21 3.73 11.61
N GLY A 67 -0.36 2.43 11.34
CA GLY A 67 0.55 1.40 11.85
C GLY A 67 2.01 1.65 11.48
N LEU A 68 2.27 1.99 10.23
CA LEU A 68 3.62 2.33 9.76
C LEU A 68 4.16 3.62 10.39
N ILE A 69 3.30 4.63 10.60
CA ILE A 69 3.68 5.87 11.32
C ILE A 69 4.09 5.55 12.77
N ILE A 70 3.33 4.68 13.44
CA ILE A 70 3.69 4.25 14.81
C ILE A 70 5.06 3.57 14.82
N ILE A 71 5.37 2.76 13.81
CA ILE A 71 6.67 2.09 13.68
C ILE A 71 7.80 3.09 13.48
N LEU A 72 7.57 4.19 12.75
CA LEU A 72 8.57 5.26 12.62
C LEU A 72 9.02 5.82 13.98
N TYR A 73 8.09 5.90 14.95
CA TYR A 73 8.38 6.42 16.29
C TYR A 73 8.86 5.35 17.26
N LYS A 74 8.35 4.12 17.17
CA LYS A 74 8.65 3.04 18.11
C LYS A 74 9.78 2.12 17.67
N GLY A 75 10.14 2.13 16.39
CA GLY A 75 11.13 1.23 15.80
C GLY A 75 10.51 0.02 15.10
N ILE A 76 11.35 -0.68 14.34
CA ILE A 76 10.96 -1.80 13.47
C ILE A 76 11.06 -3.18 14.14
N GLU A 77 11.50 -3.24 15.38
CA GLU A 77 11.78 -4.51 16.07
C GLU A 77 10.50 -5.37 16.17
N ASN A 78 10.64 -6.64 15.76
CA ASN A 78 9.56 -7.64 15.82
C ASN A 78 8.31 -7.29 14.97
N GLN A 79 8.46 -6.47 13.92
CA GLN A 79 7.34 -6.05 13.05
C GLN A 79 7.29 -6.87 11.73
N LEU A 80 8.05 -7.95 11.62
CA LEU A 80 8.06 -8.78 10.42
C LEU A 80 6.66 -9.21 9.95
N PRO A 81 5.74 -9.66 10.82
CA PRO A 81 4.39 -10.05 10.38
C PRO A 81 3.63 -8.92 9.68
N LEU A 82 3.76 -7.69 10.18
CA LEU A 82 3.12 -6.53 9.55
C LEU A 82 3.71 -6.23 8.17
N PHE A 83 5.05 -6.26 8.03
CA PHE A 83 5.69 -6.02 6.73
C PHE A 83 5.40 -7.13 5.72
N ILE A 84 5.30 -8.39 6.14
CA ILE A 84 4.85 -9.49 5.28
C ILE A 84 3.40 -9.26 4.85
N THR A 85 2.51 -8.85 5.75
CA THR A 85 1.11 -8.55 5.40
C THR A 85 1.03 -7.42 4.38
N ILE A 86 1.78 -6.34 4.56
CA ILE A 86 1.85 -5.22 3.61
C ILE A 86 2.35 -5.69 2.25
N LEU A 87 3.44 -6.47 2.25
CA LEU A 87 4.00 -7.04 1.02
C LEU A 87 2.99 -7.90 0.27
N LEU A 88 2.27 -8.78 0.97
CA LEU A 88 1.26 -9.64 0.35
C LEU A 88 0.11 -8.83 -0.24
N ILE A 89 -0.38 -7.80 0.45
CA ILE A 89 -1.41 -6.91 -0.06
C ILE A 89 -0.94 -6.25 -1.36
N GLN A 90 0.24 -5.63 -1.35
CA GLN A 90 0.79 -4.93 -2.51
C GLN A 90 1.03 -5.89 -3.68
N LEU A 91 1.62 -7.06 -3.42
CA LEU A 91 1.97 -8.04 -4.44
C LEU A 91 0.72 -8.66 -5.08
N ILE A 92 -0.25 -9.08 -4.27
CA ILE A 92 -1.47 -9.75 -4.78
C ILE A 92 -2.31 -8.76 -5.59
N ILE A 93 -2.45 -7.51 -5.13
CA ILE A 93 -3.17 -6.48 -5.89
C ILE A 93 -2.43 -6.18 -7.20
N SER A 94 -1.11 -6.04 -7.16
CA SER A 94 -0.29 -5.84 -8.37
C SER A 94 -0.49 -6.96 -9.38
N LEU A 95 -0.39 -8.22 -8.95
CA LEU A 95 -0.59 -9.40 -9.81
C LEU A 95 -2.00 -9.43 -10.42
N ASN A 96 -3.01 -9.01 -9.65
CA ASN A 96 -4.38 -8.93 -10.16
C ASN A 96 -4.52 -7.86 -11.26
N PHE A 97 -3.92 -6.68 -11.10
CA PHE A 97 -3.90 -5.65 -12.15
C PHE A 97 -3.14 -6.13 -13.40
N TRP A 98 -1.97 -6.76 -13.23
CA TRP A 98 -1.23 -7.33 -14.35
C TRP A 98 -2.00 -8.42 -15.07
N ARG A 99 -2.76 -9.24 -14.36
CA ARG A 99 -3.66 -10.22 -14.97
C ARG A 99 -4.66 -9.54 -15.92
N TYR A 100 -5.32 -8.45 -15.50
CA TYR A 100 -6.26 -7.72 -16.38
C TYR A 100 -5.59 -7.15 -17.61
N ILE A 101 -4.37 -6.66 -17.50
CA ILE A 101 -3.59 -6.14 -18.62
C ILE A 101 -3.25 -7.27 -19.60
N LEU A 102 -2.68 -8.38 -19.10
CA LEU A 102 -2.21 -9.49 -19.91
C LEU A 102 -3.34 -10.25 -20.61
N THR A 103 -4.51 -10.35 -19.99
CA THR A 103 -5.69 -10.98 -20.59
C THR A 103 -6.50 -10.03 -21.49
N ASN A 104 -6.07 -8.77 -21.63
CA ASN A 104 -6.78 -7.72 -22.35
C ASN A 104 -8.26 -7.64 -21.96
N SER A 105 -8.53 -7.77 -20.65
CA SER A 105 -9.88 -7.73 -20.07
C SER A 105 -9.99 -6.69 -18.95
N PRO A 106 -9.77 -5.39 -19.25
CA PRO A 106 -9.81 -4.34 -18.25
C PRO A 106 -11.23 -4.05 -17.74
N GLY A 107 -12.24 -4.70 -18.30
CA GLY A 107 -13.64 -4.40 -18.05
C GLY A 107 -14.05 -3.06 -18.63
N GLU A 108 -14.77 -2.27 -17.84
CA GLU A 108 -15.21 -0.91 -18.21
C GLU A 108 -14.14 0.16 -17.85
N SER A 109 -13.02 -0.26 -17.26
CA SER A 109 -11.94 0.64 -16.87
C SER A 109 -10.97 0.92 -18.00
N ASP A 110 -10.36 2.09 -17.99
CA ASP A 110 -9.30 2.44 -18.94
C ASP A 110 -8.03 1.63 -18.66
N LEU A 111 -7.50 1.00 -19.72
CA LEU A 111 -6.28 0.19 -19.66
C LEU A 111 -5.07 0.99 -19.13
N PHE A 112 -4.98 2.28 -19.45
CA PHE A 112 -3.93 3.16 -18.97
C PHE A 112 -3.98 3.32 -17.43
N THR A 113 -5.17 3.56 -16.90
CA THR A 113 -5.39 3.69 -15.45
C THR A 113 -5.01 2.40 -14.70
N ILE A 114 -5.41 1.23 -15.23
CA ILE A 114 -5.05 -0.07 -14.64
C ILE A 114 -3.53 -0.27 -14.69
N SER A 115 -2.88 0.10 -15.79
CA SER A 115 -1.42 -0.03 -15.93
C SER A 115 -0.66 0.84 -14.94
N ILE A 116 -1.10 2.07 -14.71
CA ILE A 116 -0.50 2.95 -13.69
C ILE A 116 -0.62 2.33 -12.29
N ASN A 117 -1.80 1.84 -11.92
CA ASN A 117 -2.00 1.19 -10.63
C ASN A 117 -1.13 -0.08 -10.50
N ALA A 118 -1.05 -0.91 -11.55
CA ALA A 118 -0.18 -2.08 -11.57
C ALA A 118 1.29 -1.72 -11.30
N LEU A 119 1.79 -0.66 -11.94
CA LEU A 119 3.17 -0.18 -11.77
C LEU A 119 3.40 0.36 -10.36
N ILE A 120 2.49 1.17 -9.82
CA ILE A 120 2.61 1.73 -8.46
C ILE A 120 2.67 0.61 -7.43
N PHE A 121 1.73 -0.35 -7.48
CA PHE A 121 1.71 -1.48 -6.54
C PHE A 121 2.94 -2.38 -6.69
N SER A 122 3.42 -2.63 -7.92
CA SER A 122 4.66 -3.38 -8.17
C SER A 122 5.87 -2.66 -7.58
N PHE A 123 5.99 -1.36 -7.79
CA PHE A 123 7.10 -0.56 -7.27
C PHE A 123 7.11 -0.57 -5.73
N CYS A 124 5.96 -0.34 -5.09
CA CYS A 124 5.87 -0.37 -3.63
C CYS A 124 6.17 -1.77 -3.06
N SER A 125 5.73 -2.85 -3.73
CA SER A 125 6.06 -4.20 -3.29
C SER A 125 7.57 -4.49 -3.37
N LEU A 126 8.25 -4.04 -4.41
CA LEU A 126 9.72 -4.15 -4.53
C LEU A 126 10.43 -3.38 -3.42
N LEU A 127 9.99 -2.16 -3.12
CA LEU A 127 10.54 -1.38 -2.00
C LEU A 127 10.33 -2.09 -0.65
N THR A 128 9.17 -2.68 -0.43
CA THR A 128 8.88 -3.44 0.79
C THR A 128 9.76 -4.69 0.90
N ILE A 129 10.01 -5.40 -0.21
CA ILE A 129 10.97 -6.52 -0.26
C ILE A 129 12.36 -6.03 0.15
N LEU A 130 12.85 -4.95 -0.46
CA LEU A 130 14.16 -4.39 -0.13
C LEU A 130 14.26 -3.98 1.35
N PHE A 131 13.20 -3.39 1.90
CA PHE A 131 13.14 -3.03 3.31
C PHE A 131 13.27 -4.27 4.22
N ILE A 132 12.51 -5.33 3.92
CA ILE A 132 12.58 -6.59 4.69
C ILE A 132 13.98 -7.21 4.60
N PHE A 133 14.59 -7.25 3.41
CA PHE A 133 15.94 -7.79 3.24
C PHE A 133 17.00 -7.01 4.01
N ASN A 134 16.93 -5.68 3.97
CA ASN A 134 17.87 -4.81 4.67
C ASN A 134 17.77 -4.95 6.19
N ASN A 135 16.57 -5.22 6.68
CA ASN A 135 16.26 -5.17 8.12
C ASN A 135 15.96 -6.53 8.75
N LYS A 136 16.17 -7.64 8.03
CA LYS A 136 15.83 -8.99 8.48
C LYS A 136 16.37 -9.42 9.85
N LYS A 137 17.41 -8.73 10.34
CA LYS A 137 17.99 -9.01 11.68
C LYS A 137 17.21 -8.33 12.81
N TYR A 138 16.40 -7.34 12.50
CA TYR A 138 15.67 -6.53 13.48
C TYR A 138 14.17 -6.81 13.43
N LEU A 139 13.66 -7.23 12.27
CA LEU A 139 12.28 -7.62 12.04
C LEU A 139 11.97 -8.99 12.64
#